data_64141bfc1074fe563e475795960b6c55
#
_entry.id   64141bfc1074fe563e475795960b6c55
#
_cell.length_a   1.000
_cell.length_b   1.000
_cell.length_c   1.000
_cell.angle_alpha   90.00
_cell.angle_beta   90.00
_cell.angle_gamma   90.00
#
_symmetry.space_group_name_H-M   'P 1'
#
loop_
_entity.id
_entity.type
_entity.pdbx_description
1 polymer ?
#
loop_
_entity_poly.entity_id
_entity_poly.type
_entity_poly.pdbx_seq_one_letter_code
_entity_poly.pdbx_strand_id
1 'polypeptide(L)'
;LVIIVRHAERASEPATDPALTPAGERRAEALATALADARIGTILTTTYRRTRDTARPLATRLGIEPQAVAVRSGGPDTHIQDVVAAVRRASGNVLVVGHSNTVTAIVAALGGPAWPPLCDTSFGQAFAVQPNGAQTAVLRLRYGEPDAAPGAGCL
;
A
#
# COMPACT_ATOMS: atom_id res chain seq x y z
N LEU A 1 -8.87 -10.76 -3.82
CA LEU A 1 -7.67 -10.58 -3.00
C LEU A 1 -7.23 -9.11 -3.02
N VAL A 2 -6.85 -8.56 -1.87
CA VAL A 2 -6.35 -7.18 -1.75
C VAL A 2 -4.92 -7.23 -1.23
N ILE A 3 -3.97 -6.68 -1.98
CA ILE A 3 -2.59 -6.51 -1.54
C ILE A 3 -2.44 -5.07 -1.07
N ILE A 4 -1.99 -4.87 0.16
CA ILE A 4 -1.85 -3.54 0.76
C ILE A 4 -0.38 -3.33 1.14
N VAL A 5 0.21 -2.25 0.65
CA VAL A 5 1.60 -1.88 0.92
C VAL A 5 1.71 -0.41 1.29
N ARG A 6 2.76 -0.06 2.00
CA ARG A 6 3.18 1.33 2.17
C ARG A 6 3.92 1.80 0.91
N HIS A 7 3.88 3.12 0.61
CA HIS A 7 4.78 3.71 -0.37
C HIS A 7 6.25 3.41 -0.02
N ALA A 8 7.10 3.29 -1.03
CA ALA A 8 8.53 3.05 -0.89
C ALA A 8 9.27 4.26 -0.30
N GLU A 9 10.56 4.14 -0.07
CA GLU A 9 11.43 5.17 0.53
C GLU A 9 11.35 6.47 -0.27
N ARG A 10 11.02 7.55 0.41
CA ARG A 10 10.89 8.88 -0.17
C ARG A 10 12.06 9.80 0.21
N ALA A 11 12.38 10.75 -0.64
CA ALA A 11 13.29 11.84 -0.33
C ALA A 11 12.70 12.75 0.78
N SER A 12 13.53 13.61 1.35
CA SER A 12 13.10 14.64 2.30
C SER A 12 12.56 15.88 1.60
N GLU A 13 13.04 16.16 0.39
CA GLU A 13 12.68 17.38 -0.34
C GLU A 13 12.05 17.06 -1.73
N PRO A 14 11.10 17.88 -2.18
CA PRO A 14 10.40 18.94 -1.41
C PRO A 14 9.51 18.32 -0.32
N ALA A 15 9.47 18.90 0.88
CA ALA A 15 8.80 18.34 2.05
C ALA A 15 7.29 18.06 1.82
N THR A 16 6.65 18.81 0.93
CA THR A 16 5.21 18.69 0.66
C THR A 16 4.84 17.42 -0.12
N ASP A 17 5.62 17.07 -1.16
CA ASP A 17 5.35 15.87 -1.98
C ASP A 17 6.65 15.34 -2.62
N PRO A 18 7.56 14.75 -1.82
CA PRO A 18 8.84 14.27 -2.30
C PRO A 18 8.71 13.06 -3.23
N ALA A 19 9.66 12.94 -4.15
CA ALA A 19 9.86 11.78 -4.98
C ALA A 19 10.37 10.57 -4.17
N LEU A 20 10.39 9.40 -4.76
CA LEU A 20 11.12 8.27 -4.21
C LEU A 20 12.62 8.54 -4.23
N THR A 21 13.34 7.93 -3.30
CA THR A 21 14.80 7.82 -3.35
C THR A 21 15.20 6.72 -4.35
N PRO A 22 16.48 6.61 -4.75
CA PRO A 22 16.94 5.46 -5.54
C PRO A 22 16.67 4.09 -4.88
N ALA A 23 16.68 4.03 -3.54
CA ALA A 23 16.27 2.82 -2.80
C ALA A 23 14.76 2.54 -2.98
N GLY A 24 13.95 3.59 -2.88
CA GLY A 24 12.51 3.49 -3.11
C GLY A 24 12.14 3.09 -4.54
N GLU A 25 12.88 3.57 -5.53
CA GLU A 25 12.68 3.15 -6.93
C GLU A 25 12.99 1.66 -7.11
N ARG A 26 14.09 1.15 -6.52
CA ARG A 26 14.39 -0.29 -6.54
C ARG A 26 13.31 -1.12 -5.82
N ARG A 27 12.78 -0.61 -4.71
CA ARG A 27 11.67 -1.27 -3.99
C ARG A 27 10.39 -1.29 -4.82
N ALA A 28 10.08 -0.23 -5.54
CA ALA A 28 8.93 -0.19 -6.46
C ALA A 28 9.06 -1.23 -7.59
N GLU A 29 10.26 -1.40 -8.15
CA GLU A 29 10.54 -2.47 -9.12
C GLU A 29 10.45 -3.87 -8.50
N ALA A 30 10.93 -4.05 -7.27
CA ALA A 30 10.79 -5.32 -6.54
C ALA A 30 9.31 -5.66 -6.28
N LEU A 31 8.47 -4.66 -5.94
CA LEU A 31 7.03 -4.83 -5.81
C LEU A 31 6.41 -5.28 -7.14
N ALA A 32 6.77 -4.62 -8.24
CA ALA A 32 6.28 -4.97 -9.57
C ALA A 32 6.66 -6.40 -9.97
N THR A 33 7.86 -6.83 -9.59
CA THR A 33 8.33 -8.21 -9.84
C THR A 33 7.57 -9.21 -8.97
N ALA A 34 7.40 -8.93 -7.68
CA ALA A 34 6.70 -9.81 -6.74
C ALA A 34 5.20 -10.00 -7.11
N LEU A 35 4.59 -9.00 -7.74
CA LEU A 35 3.17 -9.01 -8.10
C LEU A 35 2.90 -9.24 -9.60
N ALA A 36 3.91 -9.58 -10.39
CA ALA A 36 3.77 -9.76 -11.84
C ALA A 36 2.65 -10.74 -12.22
N ASP A 37 2.54 -11.85 -11.46
CA ASP A 37 1.57 -12.92 -11.69
C ASP A 37 0.36 -12.87 -10.73
N ALA A 38 0.24 -11.81 -9.93
CA ALA A 38 -0.81 -11.69 -8.92
C ALA A 38 -2.20 -11.34 -9.51
N ARG A 39 -2.33 -11.24 -10.83
CA ARG A 39 -3.58 -10.90 -11.54
C ARG A 39 -4.23 -9.62 -10.98
N ILE A 40 -3.41 -8.60 -10.72
CA ILE A 40 -3.92 -7.30 -10.28
C ILE A 40 -4.77 -6.71 -11.41
N GLY A 41 -6.02 -6.37 -11.11
CA GLY A 41 -6.94 -5.71 -12.03
C GLY A 41 -7.22 -4.25 -11.68
N THR A 42 -6.89 -3.85 -10.45
CA THR A 42 -7.08 -2.46 -9.98
C THR A 42 -5.92 -2.05 -9.09
N ILE A 43 -5.42 -0.82 -9.30
CA ILE A 43 -4.38 -0.22 -8.47
C ILE A 43 -4.94 1.07 -7.86
N LEU A 44 -4.95 1.14 -6.51
CA LEU A 44 -5.38 2.30 -5.74
C LEU A 44 -4.17 2.97 -5.10
N THR A 45 -4.06 4.28 -5.28
CA THR A 45 -3.00 5.10 -4.66
C THR A 45 -3.64 6.28 -3.94
N THR A 46 -2.85 7.06 -3.22
CA THR A 46 -3.27 8.42 -2.85
C THR A 46 -2.86 9.42 -3.94
N THR A 47 -3.23 10.69 -3.78
CA THR A 47 -2.79 11.76 -4.69
C THR A 47 -1.31 12.10 -4.55
N TYR A 48 -0.63 11.61 -3.52
CA TYR A 48 0.79 11.89 -3.29
C TYR A 48 1.69 11.16 -4.29
N ARG A 49 2.72 11.86 -4.76
CA ARG A 49 3.70 11.36 -5.72
C ARG A 49 4.31 10.04 -5.28
N ARG A 50 4.74 9.92 -4.01
CA ARG A 50 5.37 8.71 -3.46
C ARG A 50 4.51 7.44 -3.60
N THR A 51 3.18 7.51 -3.47
CA THR A 51 2.32 6.34 -3.66
C THR A 51 2.15 5.99 -5.13
N ARG A 52 2.02 7.00 -5.99
CA ARG A 52 1.93 6.82 -7.45
C ARG A 52 3.23 6.26 -8.03
N ASP A 53 4.37 6.82 -7.62
CA ASP A 53 5.69 6.35 -8.06
C ASP A 53 5.98 4.92 -7.60
N THR A 54 5.53 4.52 -6.39
CA THR A 54 5.62 3.12 -5.93
C THR A 54 4.79 2.16 -6.79
N ALA A 55 3.62 2.58 -7.23
CA ALA A 55 2.74 1.76 -8.07
C ALA A 55 3.16 1.73 -9.55
N ARG A 56 3.86 2.76 -10.02
CA ARG A 56 4.12 2.99 -11.45
C ARG A 56 4.77 1.82 -12.19
N PRO A 57 5.82 1.14 -11.67
CA PRO A 57 6.43 0.03 -12.41
C PRO A 57 5.44 -1.11 -12.68
N LEU A 58 4.63 -1.49 -11.68
CA LEU A 58 3.60 -2.51 -11.86
C LEU A 58 2.49 -2.04 -12.80
N ALA A 59 2.02 -0.81 -12.63
CA ALA A 59 0.98 -0.21 -13.46
C ALA A 59 1.38 -0.21 -14.94
N THR A 60 2.62 0.19 -15.25
CA THR A 60 3.18 0.16 -16.60
C THR A 60 3.26 -1.27 -17.15
N ARG A 61 3.74 -2.21 -16.34
CA ARG A 61 3.87 -3.63 -16.74
C ARG A 61 2.52 -4.26 -17.09
N LEU A 62 1.47 -3.90 -16.36
CA LEU A 62 0.13 -4.46 -16.53
C LEU A 62 -0.77 -3.64 -17.47
N GLY A 63 -0.34 -2.45 -17.90
CA GLY A 63 -1.17 -1.53 -18.69
C GLY A 63 -2.38 -0.99 -17.92
N ILE A 64 -2.27 -0.84 -16.59
CA ILE A 64 -3.34 -0.38 -15.70
C ILE A 64 -3.08 1.08 -15.30
N GLU A 65 -4.09 1.95 -15.44
CA GLU A 65 -4.03 3.31 -14.90
C GLU A 65 -4.40 3.32 -13.41
N PRO A 66 -3.49 3.73 -12.50
CA PRO A 66 -3.80 3.79 -11.08
C PRO A 66 -4.89 4.81 -10.75
N GLN A 67 -5.83 4.42 -9.89
CA GLN A 67 -6.89 5.28 -9.41
C GLN A 67 -6.47 5.96 -8.10
N ALA A 68 -6.47 7.30 -8.08
CA ALA A 68 -6.13 8.04 -6.89
C ALA A 68 -7.35 8.20 -5.96
N VAL A 69 -7.24 7.73 -4.73
CA VAL A 69 -8.19 8.00 -3.64
C VAL A 69 -7.66 9.18 -2.83
N ALA A 70 -8.33 10.32 -2.94
CA ALA A 70 -7.88 11.55 -2.29
C ALA A 70 -7.89 11.42 -0.76
N VAL A 71 -6.87 11.98 -0.11
CA VAL A 71 -6.89 12.20 1.34
C VAL A 71 -7.64 13.51 1.59
N ARG A 72 -8.91 13.41 1.94
CA ARG A 72 -9.80 14.58 2.15
C ARG A 72 -9.66 15.14 3.58
N SER A 73 -10.19 16.36 3.77
CA SER A 73 -10.44 16.88 5.11
C SER A 73 -11.44 15.98 5.85
N GLY A 74 -11.11 15.56 7.06
CA GLY A 74 -11.89 14.56 7.83
C GLY A 74 -10.99 13.50 8.46
N GLY A 75 -9.71 13.57 8.14
CA GLY A 75 -8.68 12.74 8.75
C GLY A 75 -8.52 11.35 8.12
N PRO A 76 -7.68 10.52 8.74
CA PRO A 76 -7.34 9.17 8.23
C PRO A 76 -8.56 8.26 8.09
N ASP A 77 -9.52 8.33 9.01
CA ASP A 77 -10.68 7.44 9.04
C ASP A 77 -11.58 7.59 7.81
N THR A 78 -11.82 8.82 7.37
CA THR A 78 -12.58 9.09 6.14
C THR A 78 -11.85 8.52 4.93
N HIS A 79 -10.53 8.71 4.85
CA HIS A 79 -9.73 8.16 3.75
C HIS A 79 -9.76 6.62 3.75
N ILE A 80 -9.66 5.96 4.91
CA ILE A 80 -9.75 4.51 5.03
C ILE A 80 -11.10 3.99 4.51
N GLN A 81 -12.21 4.65 4.87
CA GLN A 81 -13.54 4.32 4.37
C GLN A 81 -13.63 4.48 2.84
N ASP A 82 -13.09 5.57 2.28
CA ASP A 82 -13.05 5.80 0.83
C ASP A 82 -12.25 4.70 0.09
N VAL A 83 -11.09 4.29 0.65
CA VAL A 83 -10.28 3.19 0.12
C VAL A 83 -11.05 1.86 0.17
N VAL A 84 -11.67 1.52 1.30
CA VAL A 84 -12.47 0.29 1.43
C VAL A 84 -13.65 0.29 0.46
N ALA A 85 -14.32 1.43 0.27
CA ALA A 85 -15.39 1.56 -0.72
C ALA A 85 -14.87 1.39 -2.15
N ALA A 86 -13.68 1.92 -2.47
CA ALA A 86 -13.04 1.71 -3.77
C ALA A 86 -12.66 0.24 -3.99
N VAL A 87 -12.08 -0.42 -2.99
CA VAL A 87 -11.77 -1.87 -3.02
C VAL A 87 -13.02 -2.70 -3.30
N ARG A 88 -14.16 -2.39 -2.65
CA ARG A 88 -15.42 -3.12 -2.86
C ARG A 88 -16.01 -2.97 -4.26
N ARG A 89 -15.70 -1.89 -4.96
CA ARG A 89 -16.14 -1.63 -6.34
C ARG A 89 -15.16 -2.13 -7.39
N ALA A 90 -13.95 -2.48 -6.97
CA ALA A 90 -12.88 -2.88 -7.87
C ALA A 90 -13.13 -4.25 -8.52
N SER A 91 -12.63 -4.44 -9.72
CA SER A 91 -12.59 -5.73 -10.41
C SER A 91 -11.22 -6.41 -10.25
N GLY A 92 -11.21 -7.73 -10.13
CA GLY A 92 -9.99 -8.52 -9.99
C GLY A 92 -9.31 -8.35 -8.62
N ASN A 93 -8.04 -8.74 -8.55
CA ASN A 93 -7.23 -8.48 -7.37
C ASN A 93 -6.81 -7.01 -7.34
N VAL A 94 -6.69 -6.44 -6.13
CA VAL A 94 -6.45 -5.02 -5.92
C VAL A 94 -5.08 -4.82 -5.27
N LEU A 95 -4.29 -3.89 -5.82
CA LEU A 95 -3.15 -3.33 -5.11
C LEU A 95 -3.56 -1.99 -4.49
N VAL A 96 -3.32 -1.81 -3.19
CA VAL A 96 -3.47 -0.54 -2.47
C VAL A 96 -2.10 -0.07 -2.02
N VAL A 97 -1.68 1.12 -2.45
CA VAL A 97 -0.44 1.76 -1.98
C VAL A 97 -0.81 2.93 -1.06
N GLY A 98 -0.57 2.76 0.23
CA GLY A 98 -0.91 3.70 1.29
C GLY A 98 0.30 4.26 2.04
N HIS A 99 0.09 4.60 3.31
CA HIS A 99 1.07 5.22 4.21
C HIS A 99 1.23 4.42 5.49
N SER A 100 2.30 4.67 6.27
CA SER A 100 2.60 3.94 7.51
C SER A 100 1.41 3.89 8.49
N ASN A 101 0.65 4.98 8.58
CA ASN A 101 -0.50 5.13 9.48
C ASN A 101 -1.82 4.61 8.89
N THR A 102 -1.92 4.28 7.61
CA THR A 102 -3.17 3.85 6.98
C THR A 102 -3.19 2.39 6.57
N VAL A 103 -2.03 1.79 6.28
CA VAL A 103 -1.92 0.41 5.78
C VAL A 103 -2.58 -0.59 6.74
N THR A 104 -2.18 -0.61 8.01
CA THR A 104 -2.72 -1.53 9.01
C THR A 104 -4.19 -1.24 9.33
N ALA A 105 -4.59 0.03 9.30
CA ALA A 105 -5.98 0.43 9.51
C ALA A 105 -6.89 -0.01 8.34
N ILE A 106 -6.40 0.01 7.09
CA ILE A 106 -7.12 -0.54 5.94
C ILE A 106 -7.27 -2.06 6.08
N VAL A 107 -6.22 -2.78 6.53
CA VAL A 107 -6.29 -4.21 6.83
C VAL A 107 -7.41 -4.50 7.84
N ALA A 108 -7.44 -3.76 8.95
CA ALA A 108 -8.48 -3.90 9.98
C ALA A 108 -9.89 -3.59 9.44
N ALA A 109 -10.03 -2.53 8.65
CA ALA A 109 -11.31 -2.12 8.03
C ALA A 109 -11.83 -3.13 6.99
N LEU A 110 -10.96 -3.98 6.44
CA LEU A 110 -11.32 -5.11 5.59
C LEU A 110 -11.60 -6.40 6.38
N GLY A 111 -11.63 -6.34 7.71
CA GLY A 111 -11.94 -7.46 8.60
C GLY A 111 -10.71 -8.23 9.09
N GLY A 112 -9.50 -7.75 8.81
CA GLY A 112 -8.26 -8.32 9.34
C GLY A 112 -7.97 -7.88 10.78
N PRO A 113 -6.83 -8.34 11.36
CA PRO A 113 -6.43 -7.95 12.69
C PRO A 113 -6.13 -6.45 12.80
N ALA A 114 -6.41 -5.86 13.96
CA ALA A 114 -5.98 -4.52 14.32
C ALA A 114 -4.50 -4.57 14.77
N TRP A 115 -3.63 -4.00 13.94
CA TRP A 115 -2.20 -3.86 14.23
C TRP A 115 -1.81 -2.39 14.42
N PRO A 116 -0.72 -2.11 15.17
CA PRO A 116 -0.19 -0.76 15.23
C PRO A 116 0.25 -0.27 13.84
N PRO A 117 0.45 1.03 13.65
CA PRO A 117 1.00 1.59 12.42
C PRO A 117 2.36 0.95 12.07
N LEU A 118 2.74 1.02 10.80
CA LEU A 118 4.09 0.61 10.38
C LEU A 118 5.14 1.57 10.96
N CYS A 119 6.29 1.03 11.38
CA CYS A 119 7.43 1.86 11.75
C CYS A 119 7.89 2.73 10.57
N ASP A 120 8.48 3.89 10.86
CA ASP A 120 8.98 4.79 9.82
C ASP A 120 10.06 4.15 8.93
N THR A 121 10.75 3.15 9.44
CA THR A 121 11.76 2.35 8.73
C THR A 121 11.20 1.13 8.01
N SER A 122 9.90 0.83 8.15
CA SER A 122 9.25 -0.35 7.54
C SER A 122 8.62 -0.02 6.19
N PHE A 123 9.27 -0.43 5.10
CA PHE A 123 8.81 -0.22 3.72
C PHE A 123 8.53 -1.52 2.96
N GLY A 124 9.16 -2.63 3.35
CA GLY A 124 9.11 -3.92 2.65
C GLY A 124 7.95 -4.82 3.05
N GLN A 125 6.98 -4.36 3.83
CA GLN A 125 5.83 -5.17 4.24
C GLN A 125 4.70 -5.10 3.22
N ALA A 126 4.12 -6.28 2.92
CA ALA A 126 2.90 -6.43 2.13
C ALA A 126 1.89 -7.28 2.92
N PHE A 127 0.63 -6.88 2.86
CA PHE A 127 -0.48 -7.57 3.49
C PHE A 127 -1.43 -8.08 2.40
N ALA A 128 -1.49 -9.39 2.23
CA ALA A 128 -2.46 -10.03 1.35
C ALA A 128 -3.72 -10.34 2.17
N VAL A 129 -4.79 -9.63 1.87
CA VAL A 129 -6.08 -9.73 2.58
C VAL A 129 -7.10 -10.39 1.66
N GLN A 130 -7.68 -11.49 2.11
CA GLN A 130 -8.81 -12.13 1.46
C GLN A 130 -10.06 -11.91 2.31
N PRO A 131 -10.85 -10.86 2.03
CA PRO A 131 -12.09 -10.63 2.76
C PRO A 131 -13.06 -11.80 2.51
N ASN A 132 -13.54 -12.43 3.56
CA ASN A 132 -14.49 -13.53 3.49
C ASN A 132 -15.50 -13.44 4.66
N GLY A 133 -16.28 -12.38 4.69
CA GLY A 133 -17.25 -12.15 5.75
C GLY A 133 -16.60 -12.17 7.15
N ALA A 134 -17.05 -13.08 8.01
CA ALA A 134 -16.58 -13.20 9.39
C ALA A 134 -15.16 -13.81 9.53
N GLN A 135 -14.56 -14.33 8.47
CA GLN A 135 -13.26 -15.02 8.49
C GLN A 135 -12.29 -14.45 7.45
N THR A 136 -11.92 -13.18 7.61
CA THR A 136 -10.90 -12.57 6.74
C THR A 136 -9.54 -13.19 6.98
N ALA A 137 -8.97 -13.81 5.94
CA ALA A 137 -7.59 -14.31 5.98
C ALA A 137 -6.61 -13.18 5.65
N VAL A 138 -5.54 -13.08 6.42
CA VAL A 138 -4.47 -12.11 6.19
C VAL A 138 -3.11 -12.81 6.22
N LEU A 139 -2.35 -12.64 5.14
CA LEU A 139 -0.97 -13.11 5.05
C LEU A 139 -0.04 -11.89 5.03
N ARG A 140 0.95 -11.88 5.92
CA ARG A 140 2.03 -10.89 5.90
C ARG A 140 3.20 -11.42 5.09
N LEU A 141 3.63 -10.62 4.14
CA LEU A 141 4.75 -10.92 3.24
C LEU A 141 5.78 -9.80 3.33
N ARG A 142 6.97 -10.08 2.81
CA ARG A 142 8.01 -9.06 2.61
C ARG A 142 8.48 -9.08 1.16
N TYR A 143 8.89 -7.91 0.66
CA TYR A 143 9.43 -7.76 -0.69
C TYR A 143 10.54 -6.72 -0.71
N GLY A 144 11.41 -6.84 -1.70
CA GLY A 144 12.57 -5.96 -1.85
C GLY A 144 13.63 -6.15 -0.77
N GLU A 145 14.45 -5.15 -0.57
CA GLU A 145 15.51 -5.15 0.45
C GLU A 145 14.93 -5.24 1.86
N PRO A 146 15.60 -5.94 2.78
CA PRO A 146 15.18 -6.00 4.18
C PRO A 146 15.06 -4.61 4.82
N ASP A 147 13.99 -4.41 5.59
CA ASP A 147 13.83 -3.23 6.42
C ASP A 147 14.78 -3.30 7.63
N ALA A 148 15.08 -2.14 8.22
CA ALA A 148 15.69 -2.09 9.55
C ALA A 148 14.77 -2.76 10.59
N ALA A 149 15.34 -3.18 11.70
CA ALA A 149 14.57 -3.77 12.79
C ALA A 149 13.45 -2.80 13.25
N PRO A 150 12.22 -3.29 13.48
CA PRO A 150 11.13 -2.44 13.93
C PRO A 150 11.42 -1.85 15.31
N GLY A 151 10.96 -0.63 15.53
CA GLY A 151 10.98 0.03 16.83
C GLY A 151 9.88 -0.51 17.75
N ALA A 152 9.87 -0.04 19.00
CA ALA A 152 8.79 -0.35 19.94
C ALA A 152 7.48 0.34 19.54
N GLY A 153 6.35 -0.37 19.67
CA GLY A 153 5.01 0.20 19.44
C GLY A 153 4.58 0.38 17.98
N CYS A 154 5.35 -0.13 17.03
CA CYS A 154 5.02 -0.13 15.59
C CYS A 154 5.38 -1.48 14.95
N LEU A 155 4.91 -1.72 13.72
CA LEU A 155 5.01 -2.99 13.00
C LEU A 155 6.12 -2.95 11.94
#